data_d797ce67190d05ff43eb6904054abef8
#
_entry.id   d797ce67190d05ff43eb6904054abef8
#
_cell.length_a   1.000
_cell.length_b   1.000
_cell.length_c   1.000
_cell.angle_alpha   90.00
_cell.angle_beta   90.00
_cell.angle_gamma   90.00
#
_symmetry.space_group_name_H-M   'P 1'
#
loop_
_entity.id
_entity.type
_entity.pdbx_description
1 polymer ?
#
loop_
_entity_poly.entity_id
_entity_poly.type
_entity_poly.pdbx_seq_one_letter_code
_entity_poly.pdbx_strand_id
1 'polypeptide(L)' 'KMAFAAGDTVDHKTFGRGRVTKVDGDSLYIKFARTGQTKKLLKDYAPIVKISS' A
#
# COMPACT_ATOMS: atom_id res chain seq x y z
N LYS A 1 12.16 9.02 -0.53
CA LYS A 1 11.82 7.61 -0.55
C LYS A 1 11.13 7.20 0.74
N MET A 2 9.95 6.62 0.63
CA MET A 2 9.14 6.27 1.81
C MET A 2 9.40 4.85 2.25
N ALA A 3 9.44 4.64 3.56
CA ALA A 3 9.48 3.32 4.14
C ALA A 3 8.06 2.90 4.53
N PHE A 4 7.69 1.68 4.21
CA PHE A 4 6.37 1.14 4.51
C PHE A 4 6.48 -0.06 5.44
N ALA A 5 5.46 -0.23 6.26
CA ALA A 5 5.37 -1.37 7.17
C ALA A 5 3.94 -1.89 7.18
N ALA A 6 3.78 -3.16 7.55
CA ALA A 6 2.45 -3.74 7.72
C ALA A 6 1.68 -2.92 8.76
N GLY A 7 0.42 -2.65 8.46
CA GLY A 7 -0.43 -1.82 9.31
C GLY A 7 -0.53 -0.37 8.86
N ASP A 8 0.37 0.08 7.98
CA ASP A 8 0.30 1.44 7.45
C ASP A 8 -0.94 1.62 6.60
N THR A 9 -1.54 2.80 6.71
CA THR A 9 -2.63 3.21 5.83
C THR A 9 -2.04 4.07 4.72
N VAL A 10 -2.42 3.77 3.49
CA VAL A 10 -1.92 4.45 2.30
C VAL A 10 -3.08 4.90 1.43
N ASP A 11 -2.79 5.84 0.54
CA ASP A 11 -3.74 6.27 -0.48
C ASP A 11 -3.10 6.06 -1.84
N HIS A 12 -3.74 5.25 -2.68
CA HIS A 12 -3.28 4.97 -4.04
C HIS A 12 -4.03 5.89 -5.00
N LYS A 13 -3.32 6.46 -5.94
CA LYS A 13 -3.90 7.43 -6.85
C LYS A 13 -5.10 6.88 -7.62
N THR A 14 -5.04 5.61 -7.99
CA THR A 14 -6.11 4.96 -8.76
C THR A 14 -7.05 4.14 -7.87
N PHE A 15 -6.48 3.36 -6.94
CA PHE A 15 -7.27 2.37 -6.18
C PHE A 15 -7.82 2.92 -4.87
N GLY A 16 -7.41 4.12 -4.48
CA GLY A 16 -7.92 4.74 -3.27
C GLY A 16 -7.24 4.24 -1.99
N ARG A 17 -7.97 4.30 -0.89
CA ARG A 17 -7.45 3.99 0.43
C ARG A 17 -7.20 2.50 0.60
N GLY A 18 -6.05 2.15 1.20
CA GLY A 18 -5.71 0.78 1.50
C GLY A 18 -4.84 0.67 2.73
N ARG A 19 -4.64 -0.56 3.16
CA ARG A 19 -3.76 -0.87 4.29
C ARG A 19 -2.71 -1.87 3.85
N VAL A 20 -1.47 -1.60 4.20
CA VAL A 20 -0.36 -2.52 3.95
C VAL A 20 -0.53 -3.73 4.86
N THR A 21 -0.61 -4.92 4.27
CA THR A 21 -0.76 -6.17 5.02
C THR A 21 0.57 -6.91 5.14
N LYS A 22 1.48 -6.69 4.20
CA LYS A 22 2.76 -7.38 4.18
C LYS A 22 3.76 -6.57 3.38
N VAL A 23 5.00 -6.56 3.82
CA VAL A 23 6.13 -6.00 3.07
C VAL A 23 7.11 -7.14 2.79
N ASP A 24 7.50 -7.30 1.54
CA ASP A 24 8.43 -8.34 1.13
C ASP A 24 9.45 -7.73 0.16
N GLY A 25 10.59 -7.30 0.70
CA GLY A 25 11.59 -6.59 -0.08
C GLY A 25 11.01 -5.31 -0.67
N ASP A 26 11.00 -5.21 -1.99
CA ASP A 26 10.45 -4.05 -2.70
C ASP A 26 8.97 -4.17 -2.98
N SER A 27 8.33 -5.26 -2.55
CA SER A 27 6.92 -5.50 -2.80
C SER A 27 6.08 -5.15 -1.58
N LEU A 28 4.94 -4.52 -1.85
CA LEU A 28 3.93 -4.22 -0.84
C LEU A 28 2.66 -4.97 -1.19
N TYR A 29 2.06 -5.61 -0.18
CA TYR A 29 0.74 -6.19 -0.33
C TYR A 29 -0.24 -5.26 0.36
N ILE A 30 -1.19 -4.73 -0.38
CA ILE A 30 -2.12 -3.71 0.11
C ILE A 30 -3.55 -4.18 -0.12
N LYS A 31 -4.32 -4.22 0.96
CA LYS A 31 -5.74 -4.51 0.86
C LYS A 31 -6.49 -3.19 0.70
N PHE A 32 -7.17 -3.05 -0.44
CA PHE A 32 -7.88 -1.81 -0.76
C PHE A 32 -9.30 -1.86 -0.24
N ALA A 33 -9.69 -0.78 0.44
CA ALA A 33 -10.98 -0.72 1.13
C ALA A 33 -12.17 -0.80 0.17
N ARG A 34 -12.05 -0.16 -0.99
CA ARG A 34 -13.17 -0.05 -1.93
C ARG A 34 -13.59 -1.41 -2.49
N THR A 35 -12.63 -2.29 -2.77
CA THR A 35 -12.92 -3.58 -3.39
C THR A 35 -12.73 -4.76 -2.45
N GLY A 36 -12.01 -4.56 -1.35
CA GLY A 36 -11.59 -5.65 -0.47
C GLY A 36 -10.48 -6.53 -1.04
N GLN A 37 -9.94 -6.16 -2.20
CA GLN A 37 -8.89 -6.94 -2.84
C GLN A 37 -7.51 -6.56 -2.32
N THR A 38 -6.63 -7.55 -2.25
CA THR A 38 -5.21 -7.33 -1.93
C THR A 38 -4.42 -7.37 -3.22
N LYS A 39 -3.61 -6.34 -3.45
CA LYS A 39 -2.76 -6.25 -4.62
C LYS A 39 -1.31 -6.16 -4.20
N LYS A 40 -0.44 -6.79 -5.00
CA LYS A 40 1.01 -6.71 -4.83
C LYS A 40 1.54 -5.57 -5.71
N LEU A 41 2.19 -4.61 -5.09
CA LEU A 41 2.72 -3.43 -5.78
C LEU A 41 4.20 -3.26 -5.48
N LEU A 42 4.92 -2.64 -6.39
CA LEU A 42 6.33 -2.30 -6.17
C LEU A 42 6.38 -0.93 -5.48
N LYS A 43 6.98 -0.87 -4.31
CA LYS A 43 6.93 0.32 -3.45
C LYS A 43 7.51 1.58 -4.11
N ASP A 44 8.53 1.43 -4.95
CA ASP A 44 9.21 2.57 -5.55
C ASP A 44 8.47 3.10 -6.79
N TYR A 45 7.52 2.37 -7.31
CA TYR A 45 6.81 2.74 -8.54
C TYR A 45 5.33 2.98 -8.33
N ALA A 46 4.77 2.46 -7.26
CA ALA A 46 3.35 2.63 -7.00
C ALA A 46 3.05 4.09 -6.63
N PRO A 47 2.00 4.68 -7.20
CA PRO A 47 1.62 6.06 -6.88
C PRO A 47 0.85 6.10 -5.57
N ILE A 48 1.55 5.88 -4.45
CA ILE A 48 0.95 5.83 -3.12
C ILE A 48 1.62 6.82 -2.19
N VAL A 49 0.86 7.28 -1.22
CA VAL A 49 1.37 8.08 -0.11
C VAL A 49 0.91 7.46 1.20
N LYS A 50 1.75 7.54 2.22
CA LYS A 50 1.39 7.05 3.54
C LYS A 50 0.52 8.09 4.23
N ILE A 51 -0.64 7.63 4.70
CA ILE A 51 -1.56 8.47 5.45
C ILE A 51 -1.27 8.37 6.95
N SER A 52 -1.07 7.14 7.44
CA SER A 52 -0.75 6.90 8.84
C SER A 52 -0.11 5.54 9.02
N SER A 53 0.57 5.37 10.15
CA SER A 53 1.23 4.11 10.51
C SER A 53 0.38 3.30 11.47
#